data_6f97ffa621460a16cf344844c2f44cc8
#
_entry.id   6f97ffa621460a16cf344844c2f44cc8
#
_cell.length_a   1.000
_cell.length_b   1.000
_cell.length_c   1.000
_cell.angle_alpha   90.00
_cell.angle_beta   90.00
_cell.angle_gamma   90.00
#
_symmetry.space_group_name_H-M   'P 1'
#
loop_
_entity.id
_entity.type
_entity.pdbx_description
1 polymer ?
#
loop_
_entity_poly.entity_id
_entity_poly.type
_entity_poly.pdbx_seq_one_letter_code
_entity_poly.pdbx_strand_id
1 'polypeptide(L)'
;MKEINLNEKVSVTDTKKYVKGHIIVKDKDGNVIIDMDNMIVEKGRKFLLSKCFGTADYAGYNISKIFYGEGSEMTTPNFTKDNLVNPQYISLTTNDIEHNFDNLYVKITNTLAYTDQNKTLTEIGLIISNGTTEELFSRVVHDPIVLNNKNNEYTVNYYIYF
;
A
#
# COMPACT_ATOMS: atom_id res chain seq x y z
N MET A 1 21.21 50.17 -2.88
CA MET A 1 21.38 48.74 -2.77
C MET A 1 20.84 48.33 -1.41
N LYS A 2 19.69 47.59 -1.37
CA LYS A 2 19.14 47.07 -0.10
C LYS A 2 19.86 45.78 0.19
N GLU A 3 20.55 45.71 1.32
CA GLU A 3 21.12 44.48 1.85
C GLU A 3 19.98 43.52 2.19
N ILE A 4 20.05 42.34 1.59
CA ILE A 4 19.16 41.20 1.90
C ILE A 4 19.70 40.58 3.19
N ASN A 5 18.96 40.73 4.28
CA ASN A 5 19.29 40.16 5.57
C ASN A 5 18.99 38.64 5.52
N LEU A 6 20.04 37.80 5.35
CA LEU A 6 19.95 36.34 5.26
C LEU A 6 19.75 35.61 6.60
N ASN A 7 19.37 36.35 7.67
CA ASN A 7 19.18 35.80 9.01
C ASN A 7 17.72 35.54 9.40
N GLU A 8 16.79 35.54 8.47
CA GLU A 8 15.50 34.90 8.75
C GLU A 8 15.73 33.39 8.83
N LYS A 9 15.81 32.87 10.06
CA LYS A 9 15.60 31.44 10.30
C LYS A 9 14.19 31.13 9.80
N VAL A 10 14.11 30.66 8.57
CA VAL A 10 12.95 29.93 8.09
C VAL A 10 12.84 28.73 9.02
N SER A 11 11.94 28.80 9.99
CA SER A 11 11.48 27.65 10.74
C SER A 11 10.73 26.77 9.78
N VAL A 12 11.51 25.96 9.02
CA VAL A 12 10.95 24.88 8.25
C VAL A 12 10.51 23.83 9.27
N THR A 13 9.33 24.01 9.80
CA THR A 13 8.55 22.88 10.30
C THR A 13 8.12 22.09 9.06
N ASP A 14 9.13 21.55 8.37
CA ASP A 14 8.96 20.61 7.30
C ASP A 14 8.49 19.31 7.96
N THR A 15 7.20 19.19 8.15
CA THR A 15 6.59 17.88 8.20
C THR A 15 6.85 17.29 6.83
N LYS A 16 7.99 16.58 6.69
CA LYS A 16 8.35 15.85 5.49
C LYS A 16 7.14 15.03 5.10
N LYS A 17 6.37 15.52 4.13
CA LYS A 17 5.26 14.78 3.55
C LYS A 17 5.88 13.70 2.69
N TYR A 18 6.16 12.56 3.31
CA TYR A 18 6.58 11.37 2.57
C TYR A 18 5.37 10.80 1.86
N VAL A 19 5.60 10.24 0.67
CA VAL A 19 4.63 9.34 0.08
C VAL A 19 4.34 8.24 1.10
N LYS A 20 3.07 8.11 1.49
CA LYS A 20 2.64 7.12 2.48
C LYS A 20 1.45 6.33 1.98
N GLY A 21 1.38 5.10 2.41
CA GLY A 21 0.21 4.30 2.23
C GLY A 21 -0.69 4.34 3.46
N HIS A 22 -1.97 4.07 3.24
CA HIS A 22 -2.98 4.00 4.27
C HIS A 22 -4.05 2.99 3.87
N ILE A 23 -4.54 2.18 4.80
CA ILE A 23 -5.60 1.22 4.52
C ILE A 23 -6.82 1.47 5.40
N ILE A 24 -7.98 1.30 4.79
CA ILE A 24 -9.27 1.26 5.48
C ILE A 24 -9.96 -0.03 5.06
N VAL A 25 -10.29 -0.88 6.03
CA VAL A 25 -11.07 -2.09 5.79
C VAL A 25 -12.44 -1.93 6.45
N LYS A 26 -13.48 -2.22 5.70
CA LYS A 26 -14.87 -2.16 6.15
C LYS A 26 -15.51 -3.54 6.05
N ASP A 27 -16.35 -3.86 7.03
CA ASP A 27 -17.23 -5.03 6.94
C ASP A 27 -18.37 -4.83 5.93
N LYS A 28 -19.17 -5.85 5.72
CA LYS A 28 -20.33 -5.83 4.81
C LYS A 28 -21.39 -4.77 5.17
N ASP A 29 -21.43 -4.34 6.42
CA ASP A 29 -22.39 -3.34 6.92
C ASP A 29 -21.80 -1.91 6.83
N GLY A 30 -20.57 -1.78 6.35
CA GLY A 30 -19.86 -0.52 6.15
C GLY A 30 -19.10 -0.02 7.39
N ASN A 31 -19.07 -0.79 8.49
CA ASN A 31 -18.30 -0.42 9.67
C ASN A 31 -16.80 -0.55 9.39
N VAL A 32 -16.06 0.45 9.82
CA VAL A 32 -14.57 0.43 9.71
C VAL A 32 -14.05 -0.51 10.79
N ILE A 33 -13.30 -1.55 10.35
CA ILE A 33 -12.64 -2.52 11.24
C ILE A 33 -11.14 -2.35 11.30
N ILE A 34 -10.53 -1.76 10.26
CA ILE A 34 -9.12 -1.38 10.21
C ILE A 34 -9.01 0.01 9.60
N ASP A 35 -8.23 0.86 10.21
CA ASP A 35 -7.91 2.23 9.75
C ASP A 35 -6.49 2.54 10.22
N MET A 36 -5.50 2.39 9.32
CA MET A 36 -4.10 2.53 9.70
C MET A 36 -3.17 2.83 8.54
N ASP A 37 -2.05 3.49 8.86
CA ASP A 37 -0.97 3.73 7.92
C ASP A 37 -0.21 2.42 7.64
N ASN A 38 0.29 2.27 6.41
CA ASN A 38 1.14 1.17 6.01
C ASN A 38 2.52 1.67 5.57
N MET A 39 3.48 0.76 5.57
CA MET A 39 4.84 1.06 5.15
C MET A 39 5.02 0.77 3.64
N ILE A 40 5.46 1.79 2.90
CA ILE A 40 6.04 1.60 1.57
C ILE A 40 7.49 1.16 1.79
N VAL A 41 7.81 -0.08 1.41
CA VAL A 41 9.15 -0.65 1.62
C VAL A 41 10.18 -0.07 0.65
N GLU A 42 11.45 -0.38 0.84
CA GLU A 42 12.55 0.19 0.03
C GLU A 42 12.35 -0.02 -1.48
N LYS A 43 11.92 -1.21 -1.90
CA LYS A 43 11.63 -1.51 -3.32
C LYS A 43 10.49 -0.65 -3.86
N GLY A 44 9.43 -0.45 -3.08
CA GLY A 44 8.32 0.44 -3.45
C GLY A 44 8.75 1.89 -3.59
N ARG A 45 9.63 2.38 -2.72
CA ARG A 45 10.19 3.75 -2.82
C ARG A 45 11.07 3.91 -4.06
N LYS A 46 11.92 2.92 -4.37
CA LYS A 46 12.74 2.91 -5.58
C LYS A 46 11.87 2.92 -6.85
N PHE A 47 10.79 2.14 -6.85
CA PHE A 47 9.80 2.16 -7.94
C PHE A 47 9.21 3.55 -8.14
N LEU A 48 8.73 4.21 -7.09
CA LEU A 48 8.17 5.56 -7.18
C LEU A 48 9.20 6.56 -7.70
N LEU A 49 10.42 6.51 -7.17
CA LEU A 49 11.52 7.36 -7.62
C LEU A 49 11.81 7.17 -9.11
N SER A 50 11.87 5.91 -9.57
CA SER A 50 12.07 5.56 -10.98
C SER A 50 10.96 6.10 -11.87
N LYS A 51 9.69 6.01 -11.44
CA LYS A 51 8.56 6.57 -12.20
C LYS A 51 8.60 8.09 -12.29
N CYS A 52 9.04 8.77 -11.23
CA CYS A 52 9.16 10.24 -11.22
C CYS A 52 10.30 10.76 -12.11
N PHE A 53 11.42 10.03 -12.16
CA PHE A 53 12.65 10.51 -12.81
C PHE A 53 13.07 9.69 -14.04
N GLY A 54 12.27 8.70 -14.44
CA GLY A 54 12.48 7.96 -15.68
C GLY A 54 13.74 7.09 -15.71
N THR A 55 14.16 6.55 -14.54
CA THR A 55 15.30 5.62 -14.51
C THR A 55 14.91 4.24 -15.05
N ALA A 56 15.88 3.48 -15.58
CA ALA A 56 15.63 2.21 -16.24
C ALA A 56 15.24 1.07 -15.27
N ASP A 57 15.60 1.17 -14.00
CA ASP A 57 15.54 0.06 -13.04
C ASP A 57 14.13 -0.50 -12.83
N TYR A 58 13.10 0.34 -12.94
CA TYR A 58 11.70 -0.06 -12.82
C TYR A 58 10.86 0.26 -14.07
N ALA A 59 11.53 0.39 -15.24
CA ALA A 59 10.83 0.51 -16.50
C ALA A 59 9.92 -0.71 -16.71
N GLY A 60 8.65 -0.48 -17.07
CA GLY A 60 7.67 -1.54 -17.26
C GLY A 60 7.01 -2.08 -15.98
N TYR A 61 7.50 -1.75 -14.79
CA TYR A 61 6.80 -2.13 -13.55
C TYR A 61 5.55 -1.28 -13.33
N ASN A 62 4.51 -1.91 -12.81
CA ASN A 62 3.28 -1.27 -12.36
C ASN A 62 2.79 -1.92 -11.08
N ILE A 63 1.97 -1.23 -10.29
CA ILE A 63 1.23 -1.87 -9.20
C ILE A 63 0.24 -2.83 -9.86
N SER A 64 0.38 -4.12 -9.58
CA SER A 64 -0.29 -5.18 -10.33
C SER A 64 -1.18 -6.07 -9.50
N LYS A 65 -0.90 -6.20 -8.21
CA LYS A 65 -1.63 -7.08 -7.32
C LYS A 65 -1.79 -6.47 -5.93
N ILE A 66 -2.90 -6.78 -5.29
CA ILE A 66 -3.04 -6.72 -3.85
C ILE A 66 -2.80 -8.13 -3.30
N PHE A 67 -2.20 -8.25 -2.11
CA PHE A 67 -2.07 -9.53 -1.44
C PHE A 67 -2.64 -9.46 -0.02
N TYR A 68 -3.02 -10.63 0.47
CA TYR A 68 -3.46 -10.90 1.83
C TYR A 68 -2.68 -12.09 2.36
N GLY A 69 -2.18 -12.03 3.57
CA GLY A 69 -1.37 -13.09 4.15
C GLY A 69 -1.59 -13.26 5.66
N GLU A 70 -0.81 -14.15 6.24
CA GLU A 70 -0.90 -14.57 7.65
C GLU A 70 0.31 -14.13 8.48
N GLY A 71 1.17 -13.25 7.92
CA GLY A 71 2.36 -12.75 8.58
C GLY A 71 2.03 -11.78 9.71
N SER A 72 2.74 -11.94 10.84
CA SER A 72 2.59 -11.08 12.02
C SER A 72 3.85 -10.30 12.37
N GLU A 73 4.95 -10.55 11.66
CA GLU A 73 6.20 -9.83 11.87
C GLU A 73 6.07 -8.36 11.41
N MET A 74 6.57 -7.44 12.23
CA MET A 74 6.53 -6.01 11.91
C MET A 74 7.25 -5.71 10.59
N THR A 75 6.64 -4.89 9.74
CA THR A 75 7.24 -4.48 8.47
C THR A 75 8.43 -3.57 8.71
N THR A 76 9.55 -3.90 8.09
CA THR A 76 10.75 -3.06 8.04
C THR A 76 10.98 -2.52 6.63
N PRO A 77 11.78 -1.47 6.43
CA PRO A 77 12.08 -0.94 5.09
C PRO A 77 12.64 -1.99 4.13
N ASN A 78 13.41 -2.96 4.63
CA ASN A 78 14.04 -4.01 3.84
C ASN A 78 13.18 -5.26 3.64
N PHE A 79 11.93 -5.23 4.09
CA PHE A 79 11.00 -6.35 3.94
C PHE A 79 10.77 -6.64 2.44
N THR A 80 10.78 -7.90 2.07
CA THR A 80 10.64 -8.33 0.67
C THR A 80 9.44 -9.26 0.51
N LYS A 81 9.10 -9.58 -0.74
CA LYS A 81 8.05 -10.54 -1.05
C LYS A 81 8.30 -11.92 -0.42
N ASP A 82 9.57 -12.34 -0.29
CA ASP A 82 9.95 -13.65 0.25
C ASP A 82 9.71 -13.76 1.76
N ASN A 83 9.48 -12.65 2.45
CA ASN A 83 9.14 -12.63 3.87
C ASN A 83 7.62 -12.77 4.14
N LEU A 84 6.78 -12.76 3.11
CA LEU A 84 5.33 -12.89 3.26
C LEU A 84 4.95 -14.31 3.68
N VAL A 85 3.95 -14.45 4.55
CA VAL A 85 3.49 -15.74 5.07
C VAL A 85 2.17 -16.12 4.40
N ASN A 86 2.16 -17.25 3.71
CA ASN A 86 0.98 -17.79 3.00
C ASN A 86 0.22 -16.75 2.17
N PRO A 87 0.91 -15.92 1.36
CA PRO A 87 0.28 -14.82 0.66
C PRO A 87 -0.66 -15.31 -0.42
N GLN A 88 -1.82 -14.65 -0.52
CA GLN A 88 -2.78 -14.81 -1.59
C GLN A 88 -2.79 -13.55 -2.41
N TYR A 89 -2.60 -13.68 -3.72
CA TYR A 89 -2.50 -12.57 -4.64
C TYR A 89 -3.77 -12.42 -5.46
N ILE A 90 -4.29 -11.19 -5.54
CA ILE A 90 -5.39 -10.82 -6.40
C ILE A 90 -4.88 -9.80 -7.42
N SER A 91 -5.01 -10.12 -8.69
CA SER A 91 -4.62 -9.20 -9.78
C SER A 91 -5.55 -7.98 -9.79
N LEU A 92 -4.96 -6.81 -9.94
CA LEU A 92 -5.67 -5.55 -10.06
C LEU A 92 -5.93 -5.23 -11.53
N THR A 93 -7.09 -4.66 -11.78
CA THR A 93 -7.50 -4.10 -13.07
C THR A 93 -7.55 -2.57 -12.99
N THR A 94 -7.70 -1.90 -14.11
CA THR A 94 -7.89 -0.44 -14.13
C THR A 94 -9.14 0.02 -13.39
N ASN A 95 -10.16 -0.85 -13.27
CA ASN A 95 -11.40 -0.54 -12.56
C ASN A 95 -11.23 -0.56 -11.04
N ASP A 96 -10.18 -1.22 -10.54
CA ASP A 96 -9.88 -1.27 -9.11
C ASP A 96 -9.11 -0.04 -8.64
N ILE A 97 -8.63 0.81 -9.56
CA ILE A 97 -7.70 1.92 -9.31
C ILE A 97 -8.35 3.24 -9.67
N GLU A 98 -8.50 4.11 -8.68
CA GLU A 98 -8.98 5.48 -8.80
C GLU A 98 -7.83 6.47 -8.58
N HIS A 99 -7.69 7.45 -9.47
CA HIS A 99 -6.72 8.55 -9.32
C HIS A 99 -7.45 9.83 -8.92
N ASN A 100 -7.04 10.43 -7.80
CA ASN A 100 -7.55 11.72 -7.36
C ASN A 100 -6.43 12.76 -7.40
N PHE A 101 -6.41 13.56 -8.45
CA PHE A 101 -5.37 14.57 -8.69
C PHE A 101 -5.55 15.81 -7.80
N ASP A 102 -6.77 16.11 -7.36
CA ASP A 102 -7.05 17.28 -6.51
C ASP A 102 -6.55 17.06 -5.08
N ASN A 103 -6.67 15.83 -4.57
CA ASN A 103 -6.26 15.46 -3.23
C ASN A 103 -4.95 14.64 -3.20
N LEU A 104 -4.29 14.48 -4.35
CA LEU A 104 -3.00 13.82 -4.52
C LEU A 104 -2.95 12.41 -3.91
N TYR A 105 -3.90 11.54 -4.27
CA TYR A 105 -3.85 10.13 -3.91
C TYR A 105 -4.27 9.20 -5.04
N VAL A 106 -3.81 7.97 -4.95
CA VAL A 106 -4.34 6.82 -5.67
C VAL A 106 -5.06 5.94 -4.68
N LYS A 107 -6.28 5.52 -5.00
CA LYS A 107 -7.08 4.58 -4.21
C LYS A 107 -7.23 3.28 -4.98
N ILE A 108 -6.99 2.17 -4.31
CA ILE A 108 -7.21 0.83 -4.82
C ILE A 108 -8.33 0.22 -3.98
N THR A 109 -9.38 -0.27 -4.63
CA THR A 109 -10.50 -0.91 -3.97
C THR A 109 -10.54 -2.39 -4.33
N ASN A 110 -10.66 -3.25 -3.33
CA ASN A 110 -10.76 -4.69 -3.52
C ASN A 110 -11.75 -5.29 -2.52
N THR A 111 -12.42 -6.38 -2.92
CA THR A 111 -13.31 -7.15 -2.06
C THR A 111 -12.60 -8.41 -1.60
N LEU A 112 -12.54 -8.60 -0.30
CA LEU A 112 -12.02 -9.80 0.35
C LEU A 112 -13.19 -10.63 0.88
N ALA A 113 -13.41 -11.79 0.28
CA ALA A 113 -14.52 -12.67 0.62
C ALA A 113 -14.05 -14.10 0.98
N TYR A 114 -14.88 -14.83 1.70
CA TYR A 114 -14.65 -16.22 2.03
C TYR A 114 -14.68 -17.11 0.77
N THR A 115 -13.66 -17.95 0.61
CA THR A 115 -13.47 -18.84 -0.55
C THR A 115 -13.41 -20.32 -0.13
N ASP A 116 -14.39 -20.78 0.63
CA ASP A 116 -14.53 -22.19 1.09
C ASP A 116 -13.34 -22.71 1.94
N GLN A 117 -12.46 -21.85 2.38
CA GLN A 117 -11.36 -22.18 3.30
C GLN A 117 -11.32 -21.18 4.45
N ASN A 118 -11.24 -21.69 5.66
CA ASN A 118 -11.03 -20.84 6.83
C ASN A 118 -9.66 -20.18 6.78
N LYS A 119 -9.62 -18.87 6.96
CA LYS A 119 -8.39 -18.08 6.96
C LYS A 119 -8.42 -17.03 8.04
N THR A 120 -7.25 -16.78 8.60
CA THR A 120 -7.02 -15.66 9.51
C THR A 120 -5.93 -14.79 8.90
N LEU A 121 -6.32 -13.65 8.36
CA LEU A 121 -5.43 -12.75 7.65
C LEU A 121 -4.97 -11.64 8.58
N THR A 122 -3.67 -11.40 8.60
CA THR A 122 -3.00 -10.44 9.49
C THR A 122 -2.09 -9.48 8.75
N GLU A 123 -1.96 -9.63 7.42
CA GLU A 123 -1.17 -8.73 6.59
C GLU A 123 -1.85 -8.45 5.26
N ILE A 124 -1.70 -7.20 4.80
CA ILE A 124 -2.19 -6.71 3.51
C ILE A 124 -1.10 -5.86 2.88
N GLY A 125 -0.97 -5.90 1.56
CA GLY A 125 -0.08 -5.00 0.85
C GLY A 125 -0.21 -5.06 -0.66
N LEU A 126 0.72 -4.39 -1.33
CA LEU A 126 0.73 -4.25 -2.78
C LEU A 126 2.01 -4.83 -3.38
N ILE A 127 1.87 -5.39 -4.56
CA ILE A 127 2.94 -5.93 -5.39
C ILE A 127 3.07 -5.11 -6.67
N ILE A 128 4.31 -4.79 -7.03
CA ILE A 128 4.67 -4.27 -8.34
C ILE A 128 5.22 -5.38 -9.22
N SER A 129 4.94 -5.33 -10.52
CA SER A 129 5.39 -6.32 -11.49
C SER A 129 5.63 -5.70 -12.86
N ASN A 130 6.60 -6.26 -13.59
CA ASN A 130 6.82 -6.02 -15.02
C ASN A 130 6.33 -7.17 -15.91
N GLY A 131 5.56 -8.10 -15.33
CA GLY A 131 5.08 -9.31 -16.00
C GLY A 131 5.99 -10.53 -15.84
N THR A 132 7.26 -10.33 -15.50
CA THR A 132 8.25 -11.42 -15.28
C THR A 132 8.72 -11.47 -13.84
N THR A 133 9.02 -10.31 -13.26
CA THR A 133 9.52 -10.16 -11.90
C THR A 133 8.49 -9.42 -11.06
N GLU A 134 8.33 -9.86 -9.82
CA GLU A 134 7.45 -9.26 -8.83
C GLU A 134 8.23 -8.84 -7.60
N GLU A 135 7.93 -7.64 -7.09
CA GLU A 135 8.55 -7.07 -5.91
C GLU A 135 7.48 -6.53 -4.94
N LEU A 136 7.80 -6.52 -3.66
CA LEU A 136 6.92 -5.93 -2.66
C LEU A 136 6.97 -4.39 -2.77
N PHE A 137 5.80 -3.77 -2.91
CA PHE A 137 5.67 -2.32 -2.89
C PHE A 137 5.45 -1.79 -1.47
N SER A 138 4.51 -2.40 -0.76
CA SER A 138 4.10 -1.94 0.57
C SER A 138 3.42 -3.05 1.35
N ARG A 139 3.42 -2.92 2.67
CA ARG A 139 2.82 -3.91 3.58
C ARG A 139 2.38 -3.26 4.88
N VAL A 140 1.33 -3.79 5.46
CA VAL A 140 0.90 -3.54 6.83
C VAL A 140 0.58 -4.86 7.52
N VAL A 141 0.86 -4.93 8.80
CA VAL A 141 0.34 -5.95 9.71
C VAL A 141 -0.79 -5.34 10.51
N HIS A 142 -1.87 -6.06 10.66
CA HIS A 142 -3.10 -5.58 11.29
C HIS A 142 -3.72 -6.65 12.20
N ASP A 143 -4.72 -6.26 12.96
CA ASP A 143 -5.52 -7.20 13.75
C ASP A 143 -6.18 -8.25 12.86
N PRO A 144 -6.35 -9.49 13.34
CA PRO A 144 -6.83 -10.60 12.52
C PRO A 144 -8.19 -10.34 11.86
N ILE A 145 -8.25 -10.52 10.54
CA ILE A 145 -9.49 -10.65 9.78
C ILE A 145 -9.78 -12.14 9.61
N VAL A 146 -10.89 -12.60 10.17
CA VAL A 146 -11.28 -14.02 10.12
C VAL A 146 -12.29 -14.25 9.01
N LEU A 147 -11.94 -15.12 8.06
CA LEU A 147 -12.81 -15.59 6.98
C LEU A 147 -13.17 -17.04 7.25
N ASN A 148 -14.31 -17.30 7.87
CA ASN A 148 -14.71 -18.65 8.27
C ASN A 148 -16.13 -19.04 7.80
N ASN A 149 -16.84 -18.17 7.12
CA ASN A 149 -18.18 -18.45 6.56
C ASN A 149 -18.50 -17.50 5.40
N LYS A 150 -19.51 -17.85 4.60
CA LYS A 150 -19.94 -17.11 3.41
C LYS A 150 -20.46 -15.69 3.67
N ASN A 151 -20.71 -15.33 4.92
CA ASN A 151 -21.14 -13.97 5.28
C ASN A 151 -19.96 -13.04 5.59
N ASN A 152 -18.74 -13.57 5.62
CA ASN A 152 -17.54 -12.76 5.79
C ASN A 152 -17.15 -12.17 4.43
N GLU A 153 -17.42 -10.88 4.29
CA GLU A 153 -16.99 -10.06 3.16
C GLU A 153 -16.52 -8.71 3.70
N TYR A 154 -15.40 -8.27 3.17
CA TYR A 154 -14.78 -7.01 3.58
C TYR A 154 -14.41 -6.20 2.35
N THR A 155 -14.61 -4.88 2.40
CA THR A 155 -14.10 -3.95 1.40
C THR A 155 -12.80 -3.37 1.89
N VAL A 156 -11.72 -3.57 1.12
CA VAL A 156 -10.41 -3.01 1.37
C VAL A 156 -10.19 -1.81 0.48
N ASN A 157 -9.99 -0.64 1.07
CA ASN A 157 -9.58 0.59 0.39
C ASN A 157 -8.13 0.88 0.75
N TYR A 158 -7.27 0.84 -0.23
CA TYR A 158 -5.84 1.07 -0.08
C TYR A 158 -5.47 2.41 -0.75
N TYR A 159 -4.94 3.33 0.02
CA TYR A 159 -4.57 4.66 -0.43
C TYR A 159 -3.06 4.81 -0.52
N ILE A 160 -2.58 5.52 -1.54
CA ILE A 160 -1.21 6.00 -1.66
C ILE A 160 -1.30 7.52 -1.81
N TYR A 161 -0.84 8.24 -0.80
CA TYR A 161 -0.81 9.72 -0.77
C TYR A 161 0.56 10.22 -1.21
N PHE A 162 0.57 11.33 -1.98
CA PHE A 162 1.75 11.97 -2.53
C PHE A 162 2.02 13.34 -1.94
#